data_0c773a88d9a2a1eb61bda894d86cc68e
#
_entry.id   0c773a88d9a2a1eb61bda894d86cc68e
#
_cell.length_a   1.000
_cell.length_b   1.000
_cell.length_c   1.000
_cell.angle_alpha   90.00
_cell.angle_beta   90.00
_cell.angle_gamma   90.00
#
_symmetry.space_group_name_H-M   'P 1'
#
loop_
_entity.id
_entity.type
_entity.pdbx_description
1 polymer ?
#
loop_
_entity_poly.entity_id
_entity_poly.type
_entity_poly.pdbx_seq_one_letter_code
_entity_poly.pdbx_strand_id
1 'polypeptide(L)'
;MTEQELIDRQRARSDGTFYLMKVGMFYHAYDAGAYALARTMGYRVKCKPRKGGDGVLVSGFPIASLEKVAARMAEQGIRLTCAADDDRLYAFSGADATPDQTLVDHPPAG
;
A
#
# COMPACT_ATOMS: atom_id res chain seq x y z
N MET A 1 8.15 -7.85 11.72
CA MET A 1 8.49 -6.63 10.95
C MET A 1 7.65 -5.47 11.45
N THR A 2 8.28 -4.33 11.70
CA THR A 2 7.59 -3.12 12.11
C THR A 2 7.12 -2.34 10.89
N GLU A 3 6.20 -1.40 11.12
CA GLU A 3 5.73 -0.50 10.06
C GLU A 3 6.89 0.29 9.46
N GLN A 4 7.80 0.78 10.30
CA GLN A 4 8.96 1.54 9.82
C GLN A 4 9.86 0.69 8.93
N GLU A 5 10.10 -0.56 9.31
CA GLU A 5 10.91 -1.46 8.50
C GLU A 5 10.28 -1.70 7.14
N LEU A 6 8.95 -1.81 7.08
CA LEU A 6 8.26 -2.00 5.82
C LEU A 6 8.34 -0.75 4.94
N ILE A 7 8.17 0.43 5.53
CA ILE A 7 8.28 1.69 4.79
C ILE A 7 9.67 1.80 4.18
N ASP A 8 10.71 1.52 4.96
CA ASP A 8 12.09 1.58 4.48
C ASP A 8 12.34 0.57 3.36
N ARG A 9 11.80 -0.65 3.51
CA ARG A 9 11.92 -1.69 2.49
C ARG A 9 11.22 -1.27 1.19
N GLN A 10 10.04 -0.69 1.31
CA GLN A 10 9.30 -0.24 0.13
C GLN A 10 10.04 0.89 -0.59
N ARG A 11 10.61 1.82 0.15
CA ARG A 11 11.37 2.93 -0.43
C ARG A 11 12.65 2.47 -1.12
N ALA A 12 13.24 1.39 -0.63
CA ALA A 12 14.46 0.83 -1.22
C ALA A 12 14.18 0.01 -2.49
N ARG A 13 12.93 -0.37 -2.73
CA ARG A 13 12.58 -1.19 -3.88
C ARG A 13 12.28 -0.34 -5.10
N SER A 14 12.88 -0.73 -6.25
CA SER A 14 12.66 -0.04 -7.53
C SER A 14 12.25 -0.98 -8.65
N ASP A 15 11.94 -2.24 -8.32
CA ASP A 15 11.60 -3.27 -9.29
C ASP A 15 10.09 -3.43 -9.52
N GLY A 16 9.28 -2.53 -8.98
CA GLY A 16 7.83 -2.60 -9.13
C GLY A 16 7.14 -3.55 -8.17
N THR A 17 7.84 -3.97 -7.13
CA THR A 17 7.24 -4.79 -6.06
C THR A 17 6.69 -3.88 -4.97
N PHE A 18 5.43 -4.12 -4.59
CA PHE A 18 4.73 -3.34 -3.57
C PHE A 18 4.29 -4.27 -2.44
N TYR A 19 4.31 -3.77 -1.23
CA TYR A 19 4.00 -4.56 -0.04
C TYR A 19 2.69 -4.14 0.59
N LEU A 20 1.98 -5.13 1.15
CA LEU A 20 0.80 -4.92 2.01
C LEU A 20 1.12 -5.53 3.36
N MET A 21 0.99 -4.75 4.42
CA MET A 21 1.23 -5.25 5.78
C MET A 21 -0.04 -5.15 6.61
N LYS A 22 -0.31 -6.21 7.37
CA LYS A 22 -1.43 -6.22 8.31
C LYS A 22 -1.09 -5.34 9.51
N VAL A 23 -1.89 -4.30 9.70
CA VAL A 23 -1.76 -3.36 10.81
C VAL A 23 -3.11 -3.27 11.49
N GLY A 24 -3.26 -3.88 12.68
CA GLY A 24 -4.54 -3.96 13.35
C GLY A 24 -5.57 -4.73 12.51
N MET A 25 -6.67 -4.08 12.17
CA MET A 25 -7.75 -4.68 11.39
C MET A 25 -7.68 -4.34 9.90
N PHE A 26 -6.54 -3.79 9.45
CA PHE A 26 -6.37 -3.34 8.07
C PHE A 26 -5.10 -3.90 7.45
N TYR A 27 -5.06 -3.94 6.12
CA TYR A 27 -3.83 -4.05 5.36
C TYR A 27 -3.46 -2.68 4.85
N HIS A 28 -2.18 -2.29 5.01
CA HIS A 28 -1.67 -0.99 4.56
C HIS A 28 -0.59 -1.15 3.52
N ALA A 29 -0.61 -0.27 2.51
CA ALA A 29 0.47 -0.09 1.55
C ALA A 29 1.01 1.33 1.71
N TYR A 30 2.31 1.51 1.51
CA TYR A 30 2.98 2.77 1.78
C TYR A 30 3.68 3.33 0.54
N ASP A 31 3.76 4.64 0.43
CA ASP A 31 4.45 5.37 -0.64
C ASP A 31 4.05 4.85 -2.04
N ALA A 32 4.99 4.30 -2.82
CA ALA A 32 4.68 3.77 -4.15
C ALA A 32 3.60 2.69 -4.10
N GLY A 33 3.62 1.85 -3.06
CA GLY A 33 2.58 0.83 -2.85
C GLY A 33 1.21 1.44 -2.62
N ALA A 34 1.13 2.59 -1.96
CA ALA A 34 -0.12 3.29 -1.74
C ALA A 34 -0.73 3.77 -3.06
N TYR A 35 0.08 4.35 -3.94
CA TYR A 35 -0.39 4.75 -5.26
C TYR A 35 -0.83 3.55 -6.09
N ALA A 36 -0.05 2.46 -6.06
CA ALA A 36 -0.38 1.25 -6.79
C ALA A 36 -1.73 0.68 -6.34
N LEU A 37 -1.95 0.61 -5.03
CA LEU A 37 -3.21 0.11 -4.48
C LEU A 37 -4.38 1.03 -4.84
N ALA A 38 -4.19 2.34 -4.73
CA ALA A 38 -5.23 3.31 -5.05
C ALA A 38 -5.65 3.22 -6.51
N ARG A 39 -4.70 3.12 -7.43
CA ARG A 39 -5.01 3.00 -8.86
C ARG A 39 -5.70 1.69 -9.21
N THR A 40 -5.27 0.60 -8.57
CA THR A 40 -5.85 -0.73 -8.84
C THR A 40 -7.28 -0.84 -8.34
N MET A 41 -7.53 -0.32 -7.13
CA MET A 41 -8.80 -0.53 -6.43
C MET A 41 -9.71 0.70 -6.38
N GLY A 42 -9.21 1.86 -6.76
CA GLY A 42 -9.97 3.10 -6.63
C GLY A 42 -9.99 3.67 -5.21
N TYR A 43 -9.07 3.23 -4.37
CA TYR A 43 -8.97 3.75 -3.00
C TYR A 43 -8.24 5.09 -2.98
N ARG A 44 -8.38 5.81 -1.87
CA ARG A 44 -7.68 7.08 -1.66
C ARG A 44 -6.35 6.84 -0.97
N VAL A 45 -5.40 7.75 -1.23
CA VAL A 45 -4.12 7.78 -0.55
C VAL A 45 -4.19 8.88 0.51
N LYS A 46 -3.76 8.57 1.72
CA LYS A 46 -3.71 9.54 2.82
C LYS A 46 -2.27 9.85 3.17
N CYS A 47 -2.02 11.10 3.56
CA CYS A 47 -0.71 11.49 4.07
C CYS A 47 -0.75 11.38 5.59
N LYS A 48 0.07 10.47 6.13
CA LYS A 48 0.16 10.24 7.57
C LYS A 48 1.38 10.98 8.10
N PRO A 49 1.22 11.94 9.02
CA PRO A 49 2.38 12.61 9.61
C PRO A 49 3.18 11.63 10.47
N ARG A 50 4.49 11.83 10.47
CA ARG A 50 5.41 10.99 11.25
C ARG A 50 6.26 11.87 12.16
N LYS A 51 6.54 11.34 13.35
CA LYS A 51 7.35 12.03 14.34
C LYS A 51 8.78 12.16 13.83
N GLY A 52 9.29 13.38 13.79
CA GLY A 52 10.66 13.66 13.47
C GLY A 52 11.06 13.54 12.02
N GLY A 53 10.10 13.52 11.10
CA GLY A 53 10.42 13.34 9.69
C GLY A 53 9.31 13.73 8.75
N ASP A 54 9.53 13.44 7.48
CA ASP A 54 8.54 13.65 6.44
C ASP A 54 7.35 12.71 6.64
N GLY A 55 6.19 13.11 6.16
CA GLY A 55 5.02 12.26 6.18
C GLY A 55 5.18 11.03 5.29
N VAL A 56 4.37 10.02 5.50
CA VAL A 56 4.31 8.83 4.67
C VAL A 56 2.93 8.74 4.02
N LEU A 57 2.90 8.38 2.75
CA LEU A 57 1.65 8.13 2.04
C LEU A 57 1.19 6.71 2.37
N VAL A 58 -0.10 6.55 2.64
CA VAL A 58 -0.66 5.24 3.00
C VAL A 58 -2.03 5.07 2.34
N SER A 59 -2.28 3.87 1.87
CA SER A 59 -3.60 3.43 1.43
C SER A 59 -3.85 2.05 2.01
N GLY A 60 -5.09 1.68 2.23
CA GLY A 60 -5.37 0.41 2.85
C GLY A 60 -6.83 0.00 2.77
N PHE A 61 -7.11 -1.19 3.28
CA PHE A 61 -8.45 -1.77 3.26
C PHE A 61 -8.61 -2.72 4.46
N PRO A 62 -9.85 -2.96 4.89
CA PRO A 62 -10.10 -3.91 5.99
C PRO A 62 -9.64 -5.32 5.63
N ILE A 63 -9.17 -6.07 6.63
CA ILE A 63 -8.73 -7.46 6.45
C ILE A 63 -9.78 -8.29 5.71
N ALA A 64 -11.05 -8.09 6.03
CA ALA A 64 -12.16 -8.83 5.43
C ALA A 64 -12.26 -8.62 3.91
N SER A 65 -11.63 -7.60 3.37
CA SER A 65 -11.66 -7.30 1.93
C SER A 65 -10.53 -7.95 1.15
N LEU A 66 -9.64 -8.70 1.79
CA LEU A 66 -8.45 -9.25 1.13
C LEU A 66 -8.79 -10.09 -0.09
N GLU A 67 -9.78 -10.97 0.00
CA GLU A 67 -10.16 -11.82 -1.13
C GLU A 67 -10.69 -11.00 -2.30
N LYS A 68 -11.47 -9.98 -2.01
CA LYS A 68 -12.01 -9.06 -3.01
C LYS A 68 -10.88 -8.30 -3.71
N VAL A 69 -9.92 -7.83 -2.93
CA VAL A 69 -8.75 -7.12 -3.47
C VAL A 69 -7.92 -8.04 -4.35
N ALA A 70 -7.65 -9.26 -3.88
CA ALA A 70 -6.88 -10.23 -4.66
C ALA A 70 -7.58 -10.58 -5.98
N ALA A 71 -8.89 -10.75 -5.96
CA ALA A 71 -9.66 -11.03 -7.16
C ALA A 71 -9.60 -9.86 -8.16
N ARG A 72 -9.73 -8.63 -7.65
CA ARG A 72 -9.66 -7.43 -8.49
C ARG A 72 -8.28 -7.28 -9.13
N MET A 73 -7.24 -7.53 -8.35
CA MET A 73 -5.86 -7.50 -8.86
C MET A 73 -5.66 -8.56 -9.94
N ALA A 74 -6.18 -9.77 -9.73
CA ALA A 74 -6.06 -10.84 -10.72
C ALA A 74 -6.72 -10.47 -12.04
N GLU A 75 -7.86 -9.79 -12.01
CA GLU A 75 -8.53 -9.30 -13.22
C GLU A 75 -7.65 -8.35 -14.02
N GLN A 76 -6.73 -7.67 -13.36
CA GLN A 76 -5.81 -6.73 -13.99
C GLN A 76 -4.42 -7.34 -14.26
N GLY A 77 -4.28 -8.66 -14.09
CA GLY A 77 -3.01 -9.34 -14.30
C GLY A 77 -2.02 -9.16 -13.17
N ILE A 78 -2.47 -8.71 -12.01
CA ILE A 78 -1.62 -8.49 -10.83
C ILE A 78 -1.76 -9.68 -9.90
N ARG A 79 -0.63 -10.27 -9.49
CA ARG A 79 -0.64 -11.39 -8.57
C ARG A 79 -0.30 -10.92 -7.16
N LEU A 80 -1.16 -11.24 -6.22
CA LEU A 80 -0.94 -10.98 -4.80
C LEU A 80 -0.45 -12.28 -4.15
N THR A 81 0.73 -12.24 -3.54
CA THR A 81 1.33 -13.41 -2.92
C THR A 81 1.79 -13.10 -1.50
N CYS A 82 1.87 -14.13 -0.67
CA CYS A 82 2.46 -13.98 0.65
C CYS A 82 3.97 -13.72 0.49
N ALA A 83 4.47 -12.63 1.07
CA ALA A 83 5.84 -12.15 0.85
C ALA A 83 6.89 -12.86 1.69
N ALA A 84 6.49 -13.60 2.72
CA ALA A 84 7.37 -14.34 3.61
C ALA A 84 6.54 -15.43 4.30
N ASP A 85 7.16 -16.20 5.19
CA ASP A 85 6.45 -17.16 6.02
C ASP A 85 5.62 -16.45 7.12
N ASP A 86 5.07 -15.29 6.78
CA ASP A 86 4.29 -14.46 7.66
C ASP A 86 3.02 -14.04 6.91
N ASP A 87 1.87 -14.48 7.40
CA ASP A 87 0.57 -14.19 6.80
C ASP A 87 0.15 -12.72 6.95
N ARG A 88 0.97 -11.92 7.63
CA ARG A 88 0.71 -10.49 7.78
C ARG A 88 1.37 -9.65 6.69
N LEU A 89 2.17 -10.27 5.82
CA LEU A 89 2.90 -9.54 4.79
C LEU A 89 2.62 -10.16 3.41
N TYR A 90 2.06 -9.35 2.54
CA TYR A 90 1.82 -9.72 1.14
C TYR A 90 2.60 -8.80 0.22
N ALA A 91 2.82 -9.27 -1.00
CA ALA A 91 3.48 -8.47 -2.03
C ALA A 91 2.72 -8.61 -3.34
N PHE A 92 2.73 -7.56 -4.14
CA PHE A 92 2.18 -7.60 -5.48
C PHE A 92 3.05 -6.77 -6.43
N SER A 93 2.96 -7.07 -7.73
CA SER A 93 3.74 -6.37 -8.74
C SER A 93 2.91 -6.25 -10.03
N GLY A 94 3.34 -5.38 -10.92
CA GLY A 94 2.65 -5.17 -12.19
C GLY A 94 1.61 -4.06 -12.15
N ALA A 95 1.44 -3.38 -11.03
CA ALA A 95 0.51 -2.26 -10.90
C ALA A 95 1.19 -0.94 -11.24
N ASP A 96 0.40 0.01 -11.74
CA ASP A 96 0.87 1.37 -12.00
C ASP A 96 0.93 2.14 -10.66
N ALA A 97 2.13 2.58 -10.30
CA ALA A 97 2.37 3.34 -9.07
C ALA A 97 2.78 4.79 -9.35
N THR A 98 2.45 5.31 -10.54
CA THR A 98 2.77 6.70 -10.87
C THR A 98 2.15 7.66 -9.87
N PRO A 99 2.93 8.54 -9.24
CA PRO A 99 2.40 9.52 -8.30
C PRO A 99 1.32 10.38 -8.93
N ASP A 100 0.24 10.62 -8.18
CA ASP A 100 -0.88 11.40 -8.65
C ASP A 100 -1.50 12.13 -7.46
N GLN A 101 -1.32 13.44 -7.42
CA GLN A 101 -1.80 14.27 -6.32
C GLN A 101 -3.32 14.25 -6.20
N THR A 102 -4.04 13.95 -7.28
CA THR A 102 -5.50 13.88 -7.24
C THR A 102 -6.00 12.68 -6.43
N LEU A 103 -5.16 11.67 -6.25
CA LEU A 103 -5.51 10.49 -5.46
C LEU A 103 -5.27 10.71 -3.97
N VAL A 104 -4.51 11.74 -3.59
CA VAL A 104 -4.12 11.97 -2.21
C VAL A 104 -5.14 12.84 -1.49
N ASP A 105 -5.65 12.34 -0.35
CA ASP A 105 -6.49 13.13 0.53
C ASP A 105 -5.61 13.97 1.42
N HIS A 106 -5.63 15.28 1.22
CA HIS A 106 -4.93 16.20 2.09
C HIS A 106 -5.85 16.61 3.23
N PRO A 107 -5.33 16.68 4.48
CA PRO A 107 -6.15 17.20 5.56
C PRO A 107 -6.49 18.65 5.24
N PRO A 108 -7.68 19.12 5.66
CA PRO A 108 -8.03 20.51 5.42
C PRO A 108 -6.98 21.43 6.03
N ALA A 109 -6.62 22.45 5.26
CA ALA A 109 -5.70 23.47 5.75
C ALA A 109 -6.36 24.19 6.91
N GLY A 110 -5.81 24.01 8.08
CA GLY A 110 -6.42 24.61 9.26
C GLY A 110 -5.44 25.19 10.16
#